data_3b11ce9a1673d040f858186d35ac0abf
#
_entry.id   3b11ce9a1673d040f858186d35ac0abf
#
_cell.length_a   1.000
_cell.length_b   1.000
_cell.length_c   1.000
_cell.angle_alpha   90.00
_cell.angle_beta   90.00
_cell.angle_gamma   90.00
#
_symmetry.space_group_name_H-M   'P 1'
#
loop_
_entity.id
_entity.type
_entity.pdbx_description
1 polymer ?
#
loop_
_entity_poly.entity_id
_entity_poly.type
_entity_poly.pdbx_seq_one_letter_code
_entity_poly.pdbx_strand_id
1 'polypeptide(L)'
;LRTLSKGYALAGARLGVLCGAPELLGLLRALLPPYPVPTPSLAAAEALLEPAALARARLEIAATLTRRETLAETLDSLPGVRRVWPSEANFLLVQCRNAERVMEACRERGLLVRDFSRQPALEGCLRVTVGDPAETERLVDAFEAVA
;
A
#
# COMPACT_ATOMS: atom_id res chain seq x y z
N LEU A 1 13.98 -9.67 -5.93
CA LEU A 1 13.31 -9.71 -4.63
C LEU A 1 11.79 -9.58 -4.82
N ARG A 2 11.00 -10.42 -4.15
CA ARG A 2 9.55 -10.34 -4.08
C ARG A 2 9.11 -10.41 -2.62
N THR A 3 7.99 -9.81 -2.29
CA THR A 3 7.40 -9.89 -0.96
C THR A 3 5.95 -10.32 -1.04
N LEU A 4 5.50 -11.06 -0.04
CA LEU A 4 4.10 -11.44 0.11
C LEU A 4 3.29 -10.39 0.91
N SER A 5 3.93 -9.30 1.32
CA SER A 5 3.37 -8.34 2.28
C SER A 5 2.18 -7.54 1.74
N LYS A 6 2.16 -7.15 0.47
CA LYS A 6 1.15 -6.23 -0.09
C LYS A 6 0.15 -6.96 -0.98
N GLY A 7 0.55 -7.39 -2.16
CA GLY A 7 -0.36 -8.04 -3.11
C GLY A 7 -1.03 -9.32 -2.57
N TYR A 8 -0.44 -9.94 -1.56
CA TYR A 8 -0.97 -11.16 -0.95
C TYR A 8 -1.44 -10.97 0.50
N ALA A 9 -1.55 -9.74 0.98
CA ALA A 9 -2.04 -9.39 2.31
C ALA A 9 -1.30 -10.07 3.49
N LEU A 10 -0.07 -10.54 3.30
CA LEU A 10 0.74 -11.24 4.31
C LEU A 10 1.81 -10.34 4.96
N ALA A 11 1.50 -9.08 5.21
CA ALA A 11 2.45 -8.15 5.82
C ALA A 11 2.93 -8.63 7.21
N GLY A 12 2.04 -9.23 8.00
CA GLY A 12 2.35 -9.77 9.33
C GLY A 12 3.21 -11.03 9.30
N ALA A 13 3.19 -11.80 8.21
CA ALA A 13 3.99 -13.03 8.08
C ALA A 13 5.49 -12.78 7.89
N ARG A 14 5.90 -11.55 7.54
CA ARG A 14 7.31 -11.14 7.34
C ARG A 14 8.07 -11.99 6.31
N LEU A 15 7.40 -12.37 5.22
CA LEU A 15 7.95 -13.25 4.18
C LEU A 15 8.33 -12.47 2.92
N GLY A 16 9.49 -12.83 2.41
CA GLY A 16 9.99 -12.40 1.11
C GLY A 16 10.75 -13.52 0.41
N VAL A 17 10.84 -13.43 -0.89
CA VAL A 17 11.54 -14.39 -1.75
C VAL A 17 12.59 -13.66 -2.56
N LEU A 18 13.81 -14.16 -2.50
CA LEU A 18 14.91 -13.71 -3.34
C LEU A 18 15.22 -14.78 -4.39
N CYS A 19 15.21 -14.37 -5.65
CA CYS A 19 15.66 -15.20 -6.77
C CYS A 19 16.90 -14.56 -7.38
N GLY A 20 17.93 -15.35 -7.64
CA GLY A 20 19.20 -14.86 -8.18
C GLY A 20 20.18 -15.98 -8.50
N ALA A 21 21.41 -15.61 -8.85
CA ALA A 21 22.47 -16.57 -9.13
C ALA A 21 22.78 -17.42 -7.89
N PRO A 22 23.02 -18.75 -8.07
CA PRO A 22 23.27 -19.67 -6.96
C PRO A 22 24.42 -19.22 -6.03
N GLU A 23 25.47 -18.64 -6.58
CA GLU A 23 26.63 -18.16 -5.84
C GLU A 23 26.25 -17.05 -4.87
N LEU A 24 25.46 -16.08 -5.34
CA LEU A 24 24.95 -14.98 -4.50
C LEU A 24 24.00 -15.51 -3.42
N LEU A 25 23.08 -16.40 -3.80
CA LEU A 25 22.15 -17.01 -2.86
C LEU A 25 22.84 -17.83 -1.79
N GLY A 26 23.94 -18.52 -2.15
CA GLY A 26 24.79 -19.26 -1.22
C GLY A 26 25.39 -18.36 -0.14
N LEU A 27 25.96 -17.23 -0.53
CA LEU A 27 26.52 -16.23 0.39
C LEU A 27 25.43 -15.66 1.34
N LEU A 28 24.28 -15.28 0.79
CA LEU A 28 23.19 -14.75 1.60
C LEU A 28 22.60 -15.78 2.56
N ARG A 29 22.48 -17.06 2.12
CA ARG A 29 22.03 -18.15 2.99
C ARG A 29 22.92 -18.38 4.19
N ALA A 30 24.25 -18.21 4.01
CA ALA A 30 25.21 -18.35 5.10
C ALA A 30 25.06 -17.26 6.19
N LEU A 31 24.42 -16.14 5.87
CA LEU A 31 24.14 -15.05 6.81
C LEU A 31 22.80 -15.21 7.55
N LEU A 32 21.95 -16.12 7.11
CA LEU A 32 20.66 -16.34 7.76
C LEU A 32 20.83 -17.13 9.06
N PRO A 33 20.06 -16.81 10.11
CA PRO A 33 20.03 -17.62 11.31
C PRO A 33 19.43 -19.00 11.01
N PRO A 34 19.72 -20.01 11.85
CA PRO A 34 18.95 -21.25 11.82
C PRO A 34 17.45 -20.97 11.96
N TYR A 35 16.62 -21.61 11.14
CA TYR A 35 15.16 -21.45 11.18
C TYR A 35 14.69 -19.99 10.95
N PRO A 36 15.07 -19.35 9.83
CA PRO A 36 14.81 -17.94 9.57
C PRO A 36 13.33 -17.59 9.38
N VAL A 37 12.47 -18.59 9.16
CA VAL A 37 11.03 -18.44 8.94
C VAL A 37 10.27 -19.12 10.08
N PRO A 38 9.46 -18.37 10.86
CA PRO A 38 8.60 -18.97 11.89
C PRO A 38 7.54 -19.89 11.29
N THR A 39 7.22 -20.99 11.99
CA THR A 39 6.21 -21.96 11.55
C THR A 39 4.85 -21.34 11.21
N PRO A 40 4.29 -20.41 11.99
CA PRO A 40 3.02 -19.75 11.62
C PRO A 40 3.10 -18.98 10.29
N SER A 41 4.25 -18.34 10.02
CA SER A 41 4.47 -17.63 8.76
C SER A 41 4.52 -18.58 7.57
N LEU A 42 5.16 -19.74 7.76
CA LEU A 42 5.23 -20.78 6.73
C LEU A 42 3.83 -21.34 6.43
N ALA A 43 3.06 -21.70 7.46
CA ALA A 43 1.70 -22.18 7.31
C ALA A 43 0.79 -21.16 6.60
N ALA A 44 0.93 -19.86 6.91
CA ALA A 44 0.20 -18.81 6.23
C ALA A 44 0.58 -18.71 4.73
N ALA A 45 1.87 -18.88 4.40
CA ALA A 45 2.32 -18.90 3.02
C ALA A 45 1.82 -20.14 2.25
N GLU A 46 1.84 -21.30 2.86
CA GLU A 46 1.31 -22.55 2.28
C GLU A 46 -0.19 -22.41 1.97
N ALA A 47 -0.98 -21.91 2.93
CA ALA A 47 -2.40 -21.64 2.72
C ALA A 47 -2.68 -20.65 1.58
N LEU A 48 -1.81 -19.65 1.40
CA LEU A 48 -1.92 -18.70 0.28
C LEU A 48 -1.61 -19.36 -1.07
N LEU A 49 -0.71 -20.35 -1.11
CA LEU A 49 -0.31 -21.02 -2.35
C LEU A 49 -1.37 -21.99 -2.87
N GLU A 50 -2.43 -22.27 -2.12
CA GLU A 50 -3.58 -23.02 -2.60
C GLU A 50 -4.21 -22.34 -3.81
N PRO A 51 -4.59 -23.08 -4.87
CA PRO A 51 -5.09 -22.49 -6.11
C PRO A 51 -6.25 -21.53 -5.94
N ALA A 52 -7.19 -21.83 -5.05
CA ALA A 52 -8.35 -20.99 -4.77
C ALA A 52 -7.96 -19.67 -4.06
N ALA A 53 -6.99 -19.71 -3.14
CA ALA A 53 -6.49 -18.53 -2.45
C ALA A 53 -5.71 -17.62 -3.41
N LEU A 54 -4.86 -18.19 -4.27
CA LEU A 54 -4.15 -17.44 -5.31
C LEU A 54 -5.11 -16.80 -6.32
N ALA A 55 -6.17 -17.49 -6.72
CA ALA A 55 -7.18 -16.93 -7.62
C ALA A 55 -7.86 -15.70 -6.98
N ARG A 56 -8.28 -15.79 -5.71
CA ARG A 56 -8.84 -14.66 -4.97
C ARG A 56 -7.87 -13.50 -4.85
N ALA A 57 -6.62 -13.76 -4.49
CA ALA A 57 -5.60 -12.73 -4.38
C ALA A 57 -5.40 -11.97 -5.70
N ARG A 58 -5.42 -12.66 -6.84
CA ARG A 58 -5.32 -12.04 -8.17
C ARG A 58 -6.51 -11.13 -8.47
N LEU A 59 -7.73 -11.54 -8.11
CA LEU A 59 -8.93 -10.72 -8.28
C LEU A 59 -8.87 -9.46 -7.41
N GLU A 60 -8.44 -9.58 -6.16
CA GLU A 60 -8.28 -8.43 -5.26
C GLU A 60 -7.18 -7.46 -5.74
N ILE A 61 -6.08 -7.98 -6.26
CA ILE A 61 -5.03 -7.16 -6.87
C ILE A 61 -5.61 -6.38 -8.05
N ALA A 62 -6.32 -7.04 -8.97
CA ALA A 62 -6.91 -6.38 -10.12
C ALA A 62 -7.91 -5.29 -9.70
N ALA A 63 -8.81 -5.60 -8.75
CA ALA A 63 -9.76 -4.64 -8.22
C ALA A 63 -9.06 -3.43 -7.54
N THR A 64 -7.97 -3.67 -6.81
CA THR A 64 -7.18 -2.61 -6.18
C THR A 64 -6.52 -1.69 -7.22
N LEU A 65 -6.01 -2.26 -8.32
CA LEU A 65 -5.42 -1.48 -9.40
C LEU A 65 -6.45 -0.56 -10.05
N THR A 66 -7.64 -1.08 -10.38
CA THR A 66 -8.74 -0.27 -10.94
C THR A 66 -9.16 0.84 -9.97
N ARG A 67 -9.38 0.51 -8.69
CA ARG A 67 -9.73 1.53 -7.66
C ARG A 67 -8.65 2.60 -7.52
N ARG A 68 -7.37 2.22 -7.61
CA ARG A 68 -6.27 3.17 -7.55
C ARG A 68 -6.31 4.18 -8.68
N GLU A 69 -6.54 3.72 -9.91
CA GLU A 69 -6.64 4.58 -11.09
C GLU A 69 -7.80 5.56 -10.95
N THR A 70 -9.00 5.06 -10.62
CA THR A 70 -10.18 5.91 -10.39
C THR A 70 -9.93 6.91 -9.26
N LEU A 71 -9.35 6.47 -8.13
CA LEU A 71 -9.04 7.37 -7.02
C LEU A 71 -8.02 8.45 -7.40
N ALA A 72 -7.00 8.09 -8.19
CA ALA A 72 -6.01 9.06 -8.66
C ALA A 72 -6.64 10.15 -9.52
N GLU A 73 -7.48 9.79 -10.48
CA GLU A 73 -8.22 10.72 -11.34
C GLU A 73 -9.16 11.61 -10.51
N THR A 74 -9.90 11.02 -9.58
CA THR A 74 -10.81 11.76 -8.70
C THR A 74 -10.05 12.80 -7.88
N LEU A 75 -8.99 12.38 -7.18
CA LEU A 75 -8.21 13.29 -6.33
C LEU A 75 -7.51 14.38 -7.15
N ASP A 76 -6.98 14.08 -8.32
CA ASP A 76 -6.29 15.05 -9.17
C ASP A 76 -7.24 16.14 -9.70
N SER A 77 -8.55 15.87 -9.77
CA SER A 77 -9.57 16.83 -10.15
C SER A 77 -9.97 17.82 -9.03
N LEU A 78 -9.60 17.55 -7.77
CA LEU A 78 -10.04 18.36 -6.63
C LEU A 78 -9.21 19.63 -6.48
N PRO A 79 -9.84 20.80 -6.24
CA PRO A 79 -9.14 22.10 -6.13
C PRO A 79 -8.11 22.15 -4.99
N GLY A 80 -8.33 21.38 -3.93
CA GLY A 80 -7.42 21.28 -2.77
C GLY A 80 -6.16 20.45 -3.03
N VAL A 81 -6.12 19.71 -4.13
CA VAL A 81 -4.99 18.89 -4.54
C VAL A 81 -4.12 19.66 -5.53
N ARG A 82 -2.80 19.58 -5.35
CA ARG A 82 -1.82 20.18 -6.26
C ARG A 82 -1.30 19.17 -7.26
N ARG A 83 -1.16 17.91 -6.83
CA ARG A 83 -0.59 16.84 -7.63
C ARG A 83 -0.90 15.48 -7.03
N VAL A 84 -1.17 14.50 -7.89
CA VAL A 84 -1.16 13.08 -7.59
C VAL A 84 -0.02 12.43 -8.37
N TRP A 85 0.88 11.70 -7.69
CA TRP A 85 1.97 11.01 -8.37
C TRP A 85 1.51 9.66 -8.94
N PRO A 86 2.01 9.27 -10.11
CA PRO A 86 1.82 7.92 -10.63
C PRO A 86 2.28 6.88 -9.60
N SER A 87 1.56 5.79 -9.47
CA SER A 87 1.87 4.73 -8.52
C SER A 87 1.62 3.35 -9.12
N GLU A 88 2.50 2.42 -8.81
CA GLU A 88 2.31 0.98 -9.06
C GLU A 88 2.02 0.19 -7.78
N ALA A 89 1.88 0.91 -6.65
CA ALA A 89 1.61 0.34 -5.33
C ALA A 89 0.10 0.34 -5.00
N ASN A 90 -0.25 -0.10 -3.81
CA ASN A 90 -1.61 -0.03 -3.25
C ASN A 90 -1.87 1.30 -2.50
N PHE A 91 -1.16 2.35 -2.85
CA PHE A 91 -1.32 3.69 -2.27
C PHE A 91 -0.98 4.76 -3.32
N LEU A 92 -1.43 5.97 -3.07
CA LEU A 92 -1.08 7.18 -3.81
C LEU A 92 -0.30 8.14 -2.92
N LEU A 93 0.62 8.90 -3.52
CA LEU A 93 1.21 10.08 -2.91
C LEU A 93 0.48 11.30 -3.50
N VAL A 94 -0.07 12.13 -2.62
CA VAL A 94 -0.93 13.26 -2.98
C VAL A 94 -0.39 14.51 -2.32
N GLN A 95 -0.11 15.55 -3.09
CA GLN A 95 0.26 16.86 -2.56
C GLN A 95 -0.98 17.75 -2.42
N CYS A 96 -1.24 18.15 -1.20
CA CYS A 96 -2.37 18.99 -0.83
C CYS A 96 -1.95 20.44 -0.63
N ARG A 97 -2.86 21.38 -0.85
CA ARG A 97 -2.67 22.79 -0.46
C ARG A 97 -2.61 22.95 1.06
N ASN A 98 -3.41 22.16 1.77
CA ASN A 98 -3.45 22.12 3.22
C ASN A 98 -3.54 20.68 3.73
N ALA A 99 -2.38 20.02 3.82
CA ALA A 99 -2.29 18.62 4.23
C ALA A 99 -2.79 18.40 5.67
N GLU A 100 -2.58 19.36 6.56
CA GLU A 100 -2.98 19.25 7.97
C GLU A 100 -4.51 19.20 8.09
N ARG A 101 -5.23 20.08 7.38
CA ARG A 101 -6.70 20.06 7.38
C ARG A 101 -7.27 18.79 6.74
N VAL A 102 -6.65 18.30 5.66
CA VAL A 102 -7.04 17.02 5.03
C VAL A 102 -6.83 15.87 6.00
N MET A 103 -5.71 15.81 6.71
CA MET A 103 -5.47 14.78 7.73
C MET A 103 -6.53 14.80 8.85
N GLU A 104 -6.90 15.99 9.32
CA GLU A 104 -7.94 16.12 10.35
C GLU A 104 -9.30 15.67 9.83
N ALA A 105 -9.70 16.11 8.63
CA ALA A 105 -10.93 15.67 7.99
C ALA A 105 -10.98 14.15 7.76
N CYS A 106 -9.84 13.53 7.43
CA CYS A 106 -9.72 12.06 7.37
C CYS A 106 -9.91 11.42 8.75
N ARG A 107 -9.28 11.97 9.80
CA ARG A 107 -9.39 11.45 11.17
C ARG A 107 -10.81 11.50 11.69
N GLU A 108 -11.54 12.60 11.45
CA GLU A 108 -12.95 12.74 11.80
C GLU A 108 -13.84 11.68 11.15
N ARG A 109 -13.43 11.17 10.00
CA ARG A 109 -14.10 10.09 9.25
C ARG A 109 -13.57 8.68 9.57
N GLY A 110 -12.72 8.55 10.59
CA GLY A 110 -12.12 7.29 11.01
C GLY A 110 -11.05 6.77 10.05
N LEU A 111 -10.45 7.64 9.25
CA LEU A 111 -9.37 7.28 8.32
C LEU A 111 -8.02 7.79 8.82
N LEU A 112 -6.99 6.96 8.70
CA LEU A 112 -5.61 7.32 8.99
C LEU A 112 -4.80 7.38 7.69
N VAL A 113 -4.32 8.56 7.35
CA VAL A 113 -3.39 8.80 6.25
C VAL A 113 -1.99 9.08 6.80
N ARG A 114 -0.97 8.84 5.99
CA ARG A 114 0.41 9.04 6.44
C ARG A 114 0.95 10.39 5.96
N ASP A 115 1.36 11.21 6.91
CA ASP A 115 2.02 12.50 6.66
C ASP A 115 3.49 12.30 6.22
N PHE A 116 3.83 12.89 5.09
CA PHE A 116 5.20 13.00 4.55
C PHE A 116 5.68 14.44 4.49
N SER A 117 4.89 15.41 4.92
CA SER A 117 5.17 16.84 4.80
C SER A 117 6.48 17.29 5.45
N ARG A 118 6.98 16.53 6.41
CA ARG A 118 8.24 16.80 7.12
C ARG A 118 9.49 16.25 6.39
N GLN A 119 9.29 15.51 5.31
CA GLN A 119 10.41 14.99 4.53
C GLN A 119 10.83 16.01 3.47
N PRO A 120 12.15 16.19 3.21
CA PRO A 120 12.62 17.09 2.16
C PRO A 120 11.96 16.79 0.81
N ALA A 121 11.54 17.82 0.10
CA ALA A 121 10.86 17.76 -1.20
C ALA A 121 9.46 17.11 -1.21
N LEU A 122 8.87 16.82 -0.03
CA LEU A 122 7.54 16.25 0.10
C LEU A 122 6.58 17.15 0.92
N GLU A 123 6.82 18.46 0.90
CA GLU A 123 5.99 19.45 1.60
C GLU A 123 4.53 19.35 1.15
N GLY A 124 3.62 19.20 2.11
CA GLY A 124 2.19 19.05 1.84
C GLY A 124 1.79 17.67 1.28
N CYS A 125 2.69 16.68 1.29
CA CYS A 125 2.40 15.37 0.76
C CYS A 125 1.82 14.43 1.80
N LEU A 126 0.73 13.79 1.43
CA LEU A 126 0.09 12.71 2.17
C LEU A 126 0.17 11.41 1.36
N ARG A 127 0.44 10.30 2.03
CA ARG A 127 0.28 8.98 1.43
C ARG A 127 -1.06 8.39 1.84
N VAL A 128 -1.91 8.15 0.86
CA VAL A 128 -3.24 7.57 1.04
C VAL A 128 -3.24 6.13 0.53
N THR A 129 -3.75 5.20 1.30
CA THR A 129 -3.89 3.80 0.88
C THR A 129 -5.17 3.66 0.06
N VAL A 130 -5.13 2.85 -0.98
CA VAL A 130 -6.31 2.46 -1.74
C VAL A 130 -7.11 1.49 -0.88
N GLY A 131 -8.24 1.95 -0.35
CA GLY A 131 -9.14 1.20 0.51
C GLY A 131 -10.19 0.39 -0.24
N ASP A 132 -11.15 -0.12 0.49
CA ASP A 132 -12.39 -0.63 -0.09
C ASP A 132 -13.26 0.53 -0.64
N PRO A 133 -14.38 0.25 -1.33
CA PRO A 133 -15.24 1.30 -1.88
C PRO A 133 -15.73 2.30 -0.83
N ALA A 134 -16.14 1.85 0.35
CA ALA A 134 -16.66 2.72 1.40
C ALA A 134 -15.57 3.56 2.06
N GLU A 135 -14.35 3.01 2.22
CA GLU A 135 -13.19 3.77 2.68
C GLU A 135 -12.74 4.80 1.65
N THR A 136 -12.80 4.45 0.37
CA THR A 136 -12.45 5.34 -0.74
C THR A 136 -13.43 6.52 -0.82
N GLU A 137 -14.72 6.29 -0.70
CA GLU A 137 -15.75 7.33 -0.65
C GLU A 137 -15.49 8.31 0.51
N ARG A 138 -15.33 7.81 1.73
CA ARG A 138 -15.02 8.65 2.90
C ARG A 138 -13.72 9.44 2.75
N LEU A 139 -12.73 8.86 2.04
CA LEU A 139 -11.47 9.55 1.75
C LEU A 139 -11.70 10.73 0.80
N VAL A 140 -12.43 10.53 -0.29
CA VAL A 140 -12.79 11.61 -1.24
C VAL A 140 -13.56 12.71 -0.53
N ASP A 141 -14.58 12.38 0.26
CA ASP A 141 -15.35 13.34 1.08
C ASP A 141 -14.45 14.16 2.03
N ALA A 142 -13.41 13.55 2.58
CA ALA A 142 -12.47 14.26 3.44
C ALA A 142 -11.64 15.29 2.67
N PHE A 143 -11.24 14.97 1.44
CA PHE A 143 -10.51 15.89 0.57
C PHE A 143 -11.42 17.03 0.06
N GLU A 144 -12.66 16.73 -0.34
CA GLU A 144 -13.65 17.72 -0.79
C GLU A 144 -14.00 18.72 0.30
N ALA A 145 -14.13 18.27 1.55
CA ALA A 145 -14.44 19.15 2.69
C ALA A 145 -13.36 20.23 2.96
N VAL A 146 -12.18 20.11 2.35
CA VAL A 146 -11.02 21.00 2.56
C VAL A 146 -10.64 21.74 1.27
N ALA A 147 -11.30 21.44 0.16
CA ALA A 147 -11.03 21.99 -1.17
C ALA A 147 -11.31 23.49 -1.28
#